data_89b8e75c8c4f9766db63c450adbb80a2
#
_entry.id   89b8e75c8c4f9766db63c450adbb80a2
#
_cell.length_a   1.000
_cell.length_b   1.000
_cell.length_c   1.000
_cell.angle_alpha   90.00
_cell.angle_beta   90.00
_cell.angle_gamma   90.00
#
_symmetry.space_group_name_H-M   'P 1'
#
loop_
_entity.id
_entity.type
_entity.pdbx_description
1 polymer ?
#
loop_
_entity_poly.entity_id
_entity_poly.type
_entity_poly.pdbx_seq_one_letter_code
_entity_poly.pdbx_strand_id
1 'polypeptide(L)'
;MSRYDSKTSDSTSYRDRRSESGYGSASTYGGSGRSSSERRDYERSVSPKKSEFDGLIPFEKNFYVESPSVASMTEKEIEDYRLQREITVEGRDVPKPVKNFSDVGFPEYVMQEISKAGFVEPTPIQAQGWPMALKGRDLVGIAETGSGKTLAYLLPAIVHVNAQPILGPGDGPIVLVLAPTRELAVQIQQEATKFGASSRIKNTCIYGGVPKGPQVRDLQKGVEIVIATPGRLIDMLESHHTNLRRVTYLVLDEADRMLDMGFEPQMKKIISQIRPDRQTLYWSATWPKEVEQLAKQFLYNPYKVIIGSSDLKANHAIRQIVDIVSENQKYNKLVKLLEDIMDGSRILIFMDTKKGCDQITRQLRLDGWPTLSIHGDKSQAERDWVLSEFRSGKSPIMTATDVAARGLDVKDVKYVINYDFPGSLEDYVHRIGRTGRAGAKGSRAESHHRAGGYGARRTAAPIRSRWLSRQGKRLQWQIVKMTWSVHRKP
;
A
#
# COMPACT_ATOMS: atom_id res chain seq x y z
N MET A 1 -45.95 -38.54 -31.15
CA MET A 1 -45.46 -38.86 -32.52
C MET A 1 -44.00 -38.43 -32.55
N SER A 2 -43.05 -39.37 -32.34
CA SER A 2 -42.46 -40.24 -33.34
C SER A 2 -41.41 -39.48 -34.16
N ARG A 3 -40.11 -39.70 -34.25
CA ARG A 3 -39.19 -40.86 -34.06
C ARG A 3 -37.80 -40.31 -34.36
N TYR A 4 -36.72 -40.68 -33.62
CA TYR A 4 -35.69 -41.69 -33.96
C TYR A 4 -35.00 -41.46 -35.33
N ASP A 5 -33.71 -41.44 -35.50
CA ASP A 5 -32.60 -42.35 -35.20
C ASP A 5 -31.25 -41.65 -35.46
N SER A 6 -30.19 -41.77 -34.70
CA SER A 6 -29.16 -42.75 -34.46
C SER A 6 -28.34 -43.15 -35.68
N LYS A 7 -27.03 -43.08 -35.52
CA LYS A 7 -25.91 -44.04 -35.80
C LYS A 7 -24.64 -43.30 -36.19
N THR A 8 -23.61 -43.48 -35.47
CA THR A 8 -22.55 -44.46 -35.22
C THR A 8 -21.33 -44.26 -36.10
N SER A 9 -20.21 -44.07 -35.37
CA SER A 9 -18.92 -44.80 -35.40
C SER A 9 -18.10 -44.76 -36.70
N ASP A 10 -16.80 -44.45 -36.62
CA ASP A 10 -15.76 -45.41 -36.36
C ASP A 10 -14.37 -44.78 -36.26
N SER A 11 -13.64 -45.28 -35.34
CA SER A 11 -12.25 -45.42 -35.00
C SER A 11 -11.29 -45.76 -36.15
N THR A 12 -10.02 -45.38 -35.95
CA THR A 12 -8.77 -46.14 -36.11
C THR A 12 -7.60 -45.17 -36.15
N SER A 13 -6.69 -45.12 -35.26
CA SER A 13 -5.61 -45.94 -34.70
C SER A 13 -4.36 -46.04 -35.58
N TYR A 14 -3.21 -45.84 -34.92
CA TYR A 14 -1.82 -46.27 -35.19
C TYR A 14 -1.01 -45.54 -36.28
N ARG A 15 0.24 -45.08 -36.04
CA ARG A 15 1.44 -45.86 -35.63
C ARG A 15 2.66 -44.96 -35.42
N ASP A 16 3.42 -45.31 -34.37
CA ASP A 16 4.84 -45.07 -34.14
C ASP A 16 5.75 -45.15 -35.35
N ARG A 17 6.85 -44.37 -35.31
CA ARG A 17 8.21 -44.85 -35.68
C ARG A 17 9.31 -44.07 -35.00
N ARG A 18 10.03 -44.77 -34.12
CA ARG A 18 11.41 -44.49 -33.67
C ARG A 18 12.41 -44.76 -34.80
N SER A 19 13.55 -44.08 -34.76
CA SER A 19 14.92 -44.57 -34.99
C SER A 19 15.89 -43.43 -34.67
N GLU A 20 16.67 -43.46 -33.76
CA GLU A 20 17.96 -43.96 -33.27
C GLU A 20 19.14 -43.70 -34.20
N SER A 21 20.22 -43.27 -33.51
CA SER A 21 21.67 -43.41 -33.73
C SER A 21 22.34 -42.31 -34.57
N GLY A 22 23.51 -41.80 -34.24
CA GLY A 22 24.59 -42.29 -33.44
C GLY A 22 25.78 -41.33 -33.35
N TYR A 23 26.66 -41.66 -32.52
CA TYR A 23 27.97 -41.23 -32.05
C TYR A 23 28.92 -40.47 -33.00
N GLY A 24 29.76 -39.60 -32.37
CA GLY A 24 31.06 -39.19 -32.90
C GLY A 24 31.81 -38.18 -32.07
N SER A 25 32.70 -38.65 -31.24
CA SER A 25 33.70 -37.90 -30.44
C SER A 25 34.75 -37.19 -31.28
N ALA A 26 35.30 -36.10 -30.82
CA ALA A 26 36.73 -35.92 -30.55
C ALA A 26 37.10 -34.50 -30.07
N SER A 27 37.89 -34.50 -29.07
CA SER A 27 38.63 -33.41 -28.40
C SER A 27 39.54 -32.62 -29.32
N THR A 28 39.80 -31.34 -29.01
CA THR A 28 41.18 -30.87 -28.80
C THR A 28 41.23 -29.49 -28.09
N TYR A 29 42.21 -29.37 -27.25
CA TYR A 29 42.67 -28.25 -26.40
C TYR A 29 43.10 -27.00 -27.20
N GLY A 30 42.96 -25.81 -26.52
CA GLY A 30 43.83 -24.68 -26.78
C GLY A 30 43.23 -23.32 -26.40
N GLY A 31 43.52 -22.81 -25.28
CA GLY A 31 44.37 -21.67 -24.99
C GLY A 31 43.68 -20.29 -24.84
N SER A 32 43.57 -19.86 -23.64
CA SER A 32 43.73 -18.48 -23.11
C SER A 32 43.43 -17.29 -24.00
N GLY A 33 42.48 -16.47 -23.50
CA GLY A 33 42.27 -15.09 -23.92
C GLY A 33 41.20 -14.43 -23.08
N ARG A 34 41.54 -13.98 -21.86
CA ARG A 34 40.68 -13.08 -21.09
C ARG A 34 40.57 -11.75 -21.84
N SER A 35 39.43 -11.40 -22.34
CA SER A 35 39.11 -10.02 -22.72
C SER A 35 37.99 -9.47 -21.83
N SER A 36 38.35 -8.42 -21.17
CA SER A 36 37.60 -7.59 -20.24
C SER A 36 36.52 -6.74 -20.97
N SER A 37 35.55 -7.34 -21.64
CA SER A 37 34.46 -6.63 -22.32
C SER A 37 33.06 -6.86 -21.74
N GLU A 38 32.90 -7.75 -20.77
CA GLU A 38 31.56 -8.06 -20.22
C GLU A 38 31.12 -7.18 -19.02
N ARG A 39 31.89 -6.14 -18.68
CA ARG A 39 31.50 -5.19 -17.60
C ARG A 39 31.00 -3.84 -18.07
N ARG A 40 30.81 -3.60 -19.39
CA ARG A 40 30.33 -2.31 -19.92
C ARG A 40 28.89 -2.29 -20.43
N ASP A 41 28.20 -3.40 -20.47
CA ASP A 41 26.82 -3.45 -20.98
C ASP A 41 25.72 -3.35 -19.94
N TYR A 42 26.06 -3.27 -18.64
CA TYR A 42 25.06 -3.09 -17.56
C TYR A 42 24.75 -1.64 -17.19
N GLU A 43 25.43 -0.66 -17.77
CA GLU A 43 25.19 0.77 -17.53
C GLU A 43 24.42 1.49 -18.65
N ARG A 44 23.96 0.78 -19.65
CA ARG A 44 22.91 1.32 -20.53
C ARG A 44 21.57 1.13 -19.82
N SER A 45 21.32 1.99 -18.79
CA SER A 45 19.96 2.35 -18.40
C SER A 45 19.16 2.57 -19.69
N VAL A 46 18.05 1.86 -19.81
CA VAL A 46 17.10 2.00 -20.90
C VAL A 46 16.54 3.42 -20.86
N SER A 47 17.29 4.36 -21.43
CA SER A 47 16.72 5.64 -21.80
C SER A 47 15.64 5.34 -22.83
N PRO A 48 14.36 5.70 -22.61
CA PRO A 48 13.30 5.48 -23.58
C PRO A 48 13.77 6.07 -24.92
N LYS A 49 13.55 5.31 -25.99
CA LYS A 49 13.87 5.78 -27.33
C LYS A 49 13.14 7.10 -27.54
N LYS A 50 13.87 8.17 -27.79
CA LYS A 50 13.37 9.52 -27.98
C LYS A 50 12.23 9.62 -29.01
N SER A 51 12.12 8.64 -29.91
CA SER A 51 11.17 8.61 -31.03
C SER A 51 9.72 8.26 -30.67
N GLU A 52 9.44 7.65 -29.51
CA GLU A 52 8.05 7.29 -29.14
C GLU A 52 7.27 8.46 -28.51
N PHE A 53 7.96 9.52 -28.15
CA PHE A 53 7.40 10.68 -27.46
C PHE A 53 7.67 12.00 -28.20
N ASP A 54 8.21 11.93 -29.43
CA ASP A 54 8.37 13.10 -30.29
C ASP A 54 6.99 13.66 -30.64
N GLY A 55 6.75 14.92 -30.26
CA GLY A 55 5.46 15.61 -30.47
C GLY A 55 4.57 15.70 -29.24
N LEU A 56 5.01 15.22 -28.06
CA LEU A 56 4.27 15.45 -26.82
C LEU A 56 4.33 16.92 -26.44
N ILE A 57 3.15 17.47 -26.14
CA ILE A 57 3.02 18.85 -25.66
C ILE A 57 3.73 18.94 -24.29
N PRO A 58 4.66 19.91 -24.10
CA PRO A 58 5.23 20.18 -22.78
C PRO A 58 4.12 20.50 -21.78
N PHE A 59 4.32 20.09 -20.53
CA PHE A 59 3.39 20.37 -19.45
C PHE A 59 4.12 20.96 -18.25
N GLU A 60 3.43 21.76 -17.48
CA GLU A 60 3.95 22.30 -16.24
C GLU A 60 3.72 21.33 -15.08
N LYS A 61 4.72 21.23 -14.20
CA LYS A 61 4.68 20.36 -12.99
C LYS A 61 5.26 21.03 -11.76
N ASN A 62 5.78 22.26 -11.87
CA ASN A 62 6.29 23.03 -10.73
C ASN A 62 5.27 24.09 -10.32
N PHE A 63 4.54 23.81 -9.25
CA PHE A 63 3.49 24.70 -8.71
C PHE A 63 3.84 25.26 -7.34
N TYR A 64 5.03 24.93 -6.80
CA TYR A 64 5.41 25.37 -5.47
C TYR A 64 5.89 26.82 -5.47
N VAL A 65 5.18 27.64 -4.69
CA VAL A 65 5.60 29.01 -4.38
C VAL A 65 5.85 29.07 -2.87
N GLU A 66 7.11 29.34 -2.50
CA GLU A 66 7.48 29.43 -1.10
C GLU A 66 6.83 30.66 -0.45
N SER A 67 6.08 30.48 0.62
CA SER A 67 5.43 31.56 1.33
C SER A 67 6.45 32.41 2.11
N PRO A 68 6.17 33.69 2.41
CA PRO A 68 7.08 34.55 3.18
C PRO A 68 7.44 33.97 4.55
N SER A 69 6.49 33.30 5.21
CA SER A 69 6.71 32.63 6.50
C SER A 69 7.71 31.48 6.40
N VAL A 70 7.64 30.69 5.31
CA VAL A 70 8.59 29.59 5.03
C VAL A 70 9.93 30.16 4.57
N ALA A 71 9.93 31.19 3.71
CA ALA A 71 11.16 31.81 3.23
C ALA A 71 12.02 32.39 4.37
N SER A 72 11.37 32.97 5.40
CA SER A 72 12.04 33.55 6.56
C SER A 72 12.58 32.54 7.57
N MET A 73 12.25 31.23 7.43
CA MET A 73 12.77 30.19 8.34
C MET A 73 14.28 30.05 8.20
N THR A 74 14.96 30.13 9.34
CA THR A 74 16.41 29.85 9.43
C THR A 74 16.70 28.35 9.32
N GLU A 75 17.93 27.99 8.94
CA GLU A 75 18.35 26.58 8.86
C GLU A 75 18.15 25.84 10.18
N LYS A 76 18.45 26.52 11.30
CA LYS A 76 18.25 25.94 12.64
C LYS A 76 16.77 25.64 12.91
N GLU A 77 15.86 26.53 12.59
CA GLU A 77 14.42 26.28 12.75
C GLU A 77 13.91 25.15 11.88
N ILE A 78 14.47 24.97 10.68
CA ILE A 78 14.15 23.86 9.77
C ILE A 78 14.66 22.56 10.38
N GLU A 79 15.89 22.52 10.85
CA GLU A 79 16.48 21.33 11.47
C GLU A 79 15.74 20.93 12.75
N ASP A 80 15.45 21.89 13.64
CA ASP A 80 14.69 21.67 14.87
C ASP A 80 13.28 21.15 14.57
N TYR A 81 12.58 21.72 13.57
CA TYR A 81 11.25 21.26 13.15
C TYR A 81 11.29 19.83 12.60
N ARG A 82 12.28 19.53 11.74
CA ARG A 82 12.46 18.17 11.20
C ARG A 82 12.78 17.17 12.30
N LEU A 83 13.68 17.52 13.21
CA LEU A 83 14.05 16.67 14.35
C LEU A 83 12.84 16.38 15.25
N GLN A 84 12.11 17.42 15.63
CA GLN A 84 10.92 17.29 16.50
C GLN A 84 9.82 16.41 15.88
N ARG A 85 9.69 16.44 14.54
CA ARG A 85 8.68 15.71 13.77
C ARG A 85 9.21 14.41 13.18
N GLU A 86 10.44 14.00 13.53
CA GLU A 86 11.12 12.81 13.02
C GLU A 86 11.17 12.76 11.48
N ILE A 87 11.41 13.91 10.85
CA ILE A 87 11.50 14.03 9.38
C ILE A 87 12.96 13.93 8.95
N THR A 88 13.29 12.95 8.12
CA THR A 88 14.59 12.84 7.44
C THR A 88 14.38 13.09 5.95
N VAL A 89 15.28 13.86 5.34
CA VAL A 89 15.20 14.19 3.92
C VAL A 89 16.52 13.90 3.20
N GLU A 90 16.41 13.47 1.94
CA GLU A 90 17.54 13.26 1.04
C GLU A 90 17.22 13.89 -0.33
N GLY A 91 18.25 14.36 -1.02
CA GLY A 91 18.13 14.98 -2.34
C GLY A 91 18.87 16.32 -2.43
N ARG A 92 18.92 16.89 -3.63
CA ARG A 92 19.47 18.23 -3.87
C ARG A 92 18.34 19.26 -3.83
N ASP A 93 18.62 20.47 -3.32
CA ASP A 93 17.67 21.57 -3.29
C ASP A 93 16.31 21.21 -2.67
N VAL A 94 16.37 20.50 -1.55
CA VAL A 94 15.18 20.06 -0.80
C VAL A 94 14.42 21.27 -0.28
N PRO A 95 13.13 21.45 -0.60
CA PRO A 95 12.34 22.55 -0.09
C PRO A 95 12.19 22.50 1.43
N LYS A 96 12.00 23.67 2.04
CA LYS A 96 11.71 23.79 3.47
C LYS A 96 10.35 23.16 3.80
N PRO A 97 10.17 22.61 5.00
CA PRO A 97 8.86 22.08 5.43
C PRO A 97 7.88 23.23 5.68
N VAL A 98 6.60 22.97 5.51
CA VAL A 98 5.52 23.89 5.86
C VAL A 98 4.95 23.56 7.24
N LYS A 99 4.64 24.58 8.05
CA LYS A 99 4.07 24.38 9.39
C LYS A 99 2.54 24.42 9.40
N ASN A 100 1.95 25.19 8.49
CA ASN A 100 0.51 25.41 8.39
C ASN A 100 0.02 25.14 6.97
N PHE A 101 -1.28 24.91 6.81
CA PHE A 101 -1.90 24.74 5.49
C PHE A 101 -1.78 26.00 4.62
N SER A 102 -1.85 27.19 5.21
CA SER A 102 -1.67 28.47 4.52
C SER A 102 -0.28 28.63 3.90
N ASP A 103 0.72 27.94 4.43
CA ASP A 103 2.11 28.06 3.96
C ASP A 103 2.38 27.22 2.70
N VAL A 104 1.47 26.33 2.32
CA VAL A 104 1.65 25.41 1.17
C VAL A 104 1.45 26.13 -0.16
N GLY A 105 0.63 27.17 -0.20
CA GLY A 105 0.22 27.85 -1.43
C GLY A 105 -0.82 27.07 -2.24
N PHE A 106 -1.61 26.21 -1.59
CA PHE A 106 -2.71 25.52 -2.27
C PHE A 106 -3.78 26.50 -2.76
N PRO A 107 -4.33 26.26 -3.98
CA PRO A 107 -5.47 27.03 -4.46
C PRO A 107 -6.69 26.92 -3.55
N GLU A 108 -7.58 27.92 -3.61
CA GLU A 108 -8.76 28.03 -2.77
C GLU A 108 -9.65 26.78 -2.78
N TYR A 109 -9.83 26.15 -3.94
CA TYR A 109 -10.64 24.93 -4.06
C TYR A 109 -10.07 23.72 -3.29
N VAL A 110 -8.75 23.67 -3.05
CA VAL A 110 -8.12 22.66 -2.19
C VAL A 110 -8.27 23.05 -0.73
N MET A 111 -8.04 24.32 -0.40
CA MET A 111 -8.15 24.85 0.97
C MET A 111 -9.55 24.69 1.54
N GLN A 112 -10.59 24.87 0.72
CA GLN A 112 -11.98 24.64 1.11
C GLN A 112 -12.23 23.19 1.55
N GLU A 113 -11.68 22.20 0.82
CA GLU A 113 -11.85 20.79 1.17
C GLU A 113 -11.06 20.42 2.44
N ILE A 114 -9.86 20.99 2.64
CA ILE A 114 -9.09 20.84 3.88
C ILE A 114 -9.88 21.39 5.07
N SER A 115 -10.45 22.58 4.94
CA SER A 115 -11.28 23.22 5.98
C SER A 115 -12.52 22.39 6.31
N LYS A 116 -13.27 21.92 5.29
CA LYS A 116 -14.43 21.03 5.47
C LYS A 116 -14.07 19.73 6.18
N ALA A 117 -12.85 19.21 5.94
CA ALA A 117 -12.36 18.01 6.60
C ALA A 117 -12.02 18.24 8.09
N GLY A 118 -11.92 19.49 8.54
CA GLY A 118 -11.64 19.88 9.92
C GLY A 118 -10.20 19.54 10.35
N PHE A 119 -9.26 19.51 9.43
CA PHE A 119 -7.85 19.34 9.75
C PHE A 119 -7.29 20.60 10.42
N VAL A 120 -6.43 20.42 11.41
CA VAL A 120 -5.85 21.52 12.21
C VAL A 120 -4.47 21.91 11.67
N GLU A 121 -3.63 20.91 11.39
CA GLU A 121 -2.26 21.09 10.91
C GLU A 121 -1.84 19.96 9.96
N PRO A 122 -0.83 20.19 9.11
CA PRO A 122 -0.24 19.13 8.28
C PRO A 122 0.41 18.04 9.14
N THR A 123 0.24 16.79 8.74
CA THR A 123 1.04 15.69 9.31
C THR A 123 2.51 15.83 8.88
N PRO A 124 3.48 15.19 9.56
CA PRO A 124 4.90 15.30 9.20
C PRO A 124 5.20 14.98 7.74
N ILE A 125 4.57 13.91 7.20
CA ILE A 125 4.75 13.51 5.79
C ILE A 125 4.14 14.53 4.82
N GLN A 126 3.05 15.20 5.20
CA GLN A 126 2.43 16.26 4.43
C GLN A 126 3.23 17.56 4.50
N ALA A 127 3.70 17.92 5.67
CA ALA A 127 4.48 19.13 5.90
C ALA A 127 5.74 19.20 5.02
N GLN A 128 6.43 18.08 4.82
CA GLN A 128 7.60 18.00 3.97
C GLN A 128 7.25 17.54 2.55
N GLY A 129 6.29 16.64 2.39
CA GLY A 129 5.94 16.03 1.09
C GLY A 129 5.26 16.99 0.13
N TRP A 130 4.38 17.90 0.59
CA TRP A 130 3.68 18.84 -0.30
C TRP A 130 4.62 19.81 -1.01
N PRO A 131 5.56 20.49 -0.35
CA PRO A 131 6.55 21.31 -1.04
C PRO A 131 7.36 20.53 -2.07
N MET A 132 7.76 19.29 -1.75
CA MET A 132 8.50 18.42 -2.65
C MET A 132 7.68 18.00 -3.87
N ALA A 133 6.43 17.55 -3.66
CA ALA A 133 5.55 17.13 -4.74
C ALA A 133 5.15 18.28 -5.67
N LEU A 134 4.85 19.46 -5.11
CA LEU A 134 4.49 20.66 -5.88
C LEU A 134 5.66 21.25 -6.68
N LYS A 135 6.92 20.97 -6.30
CA LYS A 135 8.10 21.32 -7.12
C LYS A 135 8.23 20.49 -8.40
N GLY A 136 7.42 19.43 -8.56
CA GLY A 136 7.34 18.65 -9.79
C GLY A 136 8.47 17.65 -10.03
N ARG A 137 9.39 17.45 -9.07
CA ARG A 137 10.37 16.36 -9.12
C ARG A 137 9.76 15.06 -8.62
N ASP A 138 10.38 13.96 -9.02
CA ASP A 138 10.04 12.66 -8.47
C ASP A 138 10.26 12.63 -6.96
N LEU A 139 9.46 11.82 -6.25
CA LEU A 139 9.45 11.79 -4.80
C LEU A 139 9.37 10.35 -4.30
N VAL A 140 10.20 10.02 -3.32
CA VAL A 140 10.07 8.83 -2.47
C VAL A 140 9.56 9.27 -1.11
N GLY A 141 8.42 8.75 -0.69
CA GLY A 141 7.85 8.98 0.63
C GLY A 141 7.78 7.70 1.45
N ILE A 142 8.51 7.65 2.56
CA ILE A 142 8.53 6.51 3.47
C ILE A 142 7.90 6.94 4.78
N ALA A 143 6.76 6.34 5.09
CA ALA A 143 6.05 6.60 6.34
C ALA A 143 5.08 5.46 6.66
N GLU A 144 4.78 5.27 7.92
CA GLU A 144 3.84 4.24 8.36
C GLU A 144 2.43 4.41 7.79
N THR A 145 1.63 3.34 7.85
CA THR A 145 0.22 3.39 7.44
C THR A 145 -0.55 4.33 8.38
N GLY A 146 -1.41 5.18 7.80
CA GLY A 146 -2.19 6.16 8.59
C GLY A 146 -1.46 7.48 8.87
N SER A 147 -0.24 7.69 8.38
CA SER A 147 0.51 8.95 8.52
C SER A 147 0.00 10.11 7.66
N GLY A 148 -0.97 9.87 6.77
CA GLY A 148 -1.50 10.90 5.86
C GLY A 148 -0.88 10.90 4.46
N LYS A 149 -0.20 9.82 4.04
CA LYS A 149 0.41 9.68 2.70
C LYS A 149 -0.58 9.94 1.56
N THR A 150 -1.81 9.44 1.68
CA THR A 150 -2.82 9.60 0.62
C THR A 150 -3.03 11.06 0.24
N LEU A 151 -3.19 11.95 1.19
CA LEU A 151 -3.33 13.38 0.92
C LEU A 151 -2.01 14.04 0.56
N ALA A 152 -0.86 13.47 0.99
CA ALA A 152 0.45 13.98 0.61
C ALA A 152 0.70 13.89 -0.90
N TYR A 153 0.11 12.91 -1.61
CA TYR A 153 0.18 12.85 -3.07
C TYR A 153 -1.10 13.31 -3.78
N LEU A 154 -2.27 13.18 -3.15
CA LEU A 154 -3.55 13.43 -3.81
C LEU A 154 -3.85 14.93 -3.95
N LEU A 155 -3.55 15.76 -2.94
CA LEU A 155 -3.76 17.21 -3.04
C LEU A 155 -2.86 17.86 -4.10
N PRO A 156 -1.55 17.55 -4.18
CA PRO A 156 -0.73 17.96 -5.32
C PRO A 156 -1.24 17.44 -6.67
N ALA A 157 -1.77 16.20 -6.73
CA ALA A 157 -2.37 15.65 -7.96
C ALA A 157 -3.58 16.48 -8.42
N ILE A 158 -4.43 16.94 -7.51
CA ILE A 158 -5.58 17.81 -7.81
C ILE A 158 -5.11 19.15 -8.39
N VAL A 159 -4.06 19.75 -7.81
CA VAL A 159 -3.44 20.98 -8.37
C VAL A 159 -2.90 20.70 -9.78
N HIS A 160 -2.19 19.59 -9.94
CA HIS A 160 -1.61 19.17 -11.21
C HIS A 160 -2.67 18.98 -12.29
N VAL A 161 -3.78 18.30 -12.01
CA VAL A 161 -4.89 18.11 -12.95
C VAL A 161 -5.45 19.44 -13.45
N ASN A 162 -5.70 20.39 -12.53
CA ASN A 162 -6.29 21.68 -12.89
C ASN A 162 -5.37 22.57 -13.72
N ALA A 163 -4.07 22.30 -13.70
CA ALA A 163 -3.09 23.01 -14.50
C ALA A 163 -2.86 22.38 -15.89
N GLN A 164 -3.47 21.21 -16.16
CA GLN A 164 -3.31 20.54 -17.45
C GLN A 164 -4.44 20.88 -18.42
N PRO A 165 -4.21 20.76 -19.74
CA PRO A 165 -5.28 20.89 -20.72
C PRO A 165 -6.40 19.91 -20.47
N ILE A 166 -7.65 20.37 -20.67
CA ILE A 166 -8.87 19.56 -20.53
C ILE A 166 -8.78 18.31 -21.42
N LEU A 167 -9.28 17.18 -20.91
CA LEU A 167 -9.32 15.93 -21.64
C LEU A 167 -10.27 16.03 -22.86
N GLY A 168 -9.76 15.61 -24.01
CA GLY A 168 -10.56 15.41 -25.22
C GLY A 168 -11.19 14.02 -25.28
N PRO A 169 -12.11 13.77 -26.22
CA PRO A 169 -12.66 12.46 -26.47
C PRO A 169 -11.57 11.43 -26.79
N GLY A 170 -11.56 10.30 -26.09
CA GLY A 170 -10.57 9.23 -26.24
C GLY A 170 -9.25 9.45 -25.50
N ASP A 171 -9.09 10.58 -24.81
CA ASP A 171 -7.97 10.77 -23.90
C ASP A 171 -8.07 9.84 -22.69
N GLY A 172 -6.93 9.31 -22.25
CA GLY A 172 -6.79 8.66 -20.97
C GLY A 172 -6.60 9.66 -19.82
N PRO A 173 -6.40 9.17 -18.59
CA PRO A 173 -6.28 10.03 -17.41
C PRO A 173 -5.00 10.86 -17.41
N ILE A 174 -5.02 11.96 -16.64
CA ILE A 174 -3.86 12.80 -16.34
C ILE A 174 -3.06 12.22 -15.17
N VAL A 175 -3.77 11.70 -14.19
CA VAL A 175 -3.21 11.10 -12.98
C VAL A 175 -3.53 9.61 -12.92
N LEU A 176 -2.51 8.80 -12.69
CA LEU A 176 -2.64 7.38 -12.41
C LEU A 176 -2.11 7.08 -11.01
N VAL A 177 -2.93 6.41 -10.19
CA VAL A 177 -2.54 5.88 -8.90
C VAL A 177 -2.61 4.35 -8.96
N LEU A 178 -1.49 3.67 -8.74
CA LEU A 178 -1.44 2.22 -8.62
C LEU A 178 -1.45 1.81 -7.14
N ALA A 179 -2.30 0.86 -6.80
CA ALA A 179 -2.43 0.30 -5.47
C ALA A 179 -2.44 -1.25 -5.53
N PRO A 180 -1.86 -1.96 -4.53
CA PRO A 180 -1.76 -3.41 -4.56
C PRO A 180 -3.11 -4.12 -4.42
N THR A 181 -4.06 -3.51 -3.74
CA THR A 181 -5.34 -4.14 -3.40
C THR A 181 -6.52 -3.27 -3.82
N ARG A 182 -7.65 -3.95 -4.06
CA ARG A 182 -8.92 -3.29 -4.37
C ARG A 182 -9.36 -2.36 -3.23
N GLU A 183 -9.26 -2.84 -2.00
CA GLU A 183 -9.73 -2.13 -0.82
C GLU A 183 -9.00 -0.79 -0.66
N LEU A 184 -7.67 -0.79 -0.85
CA LEU A 184 -6.88 0.44 -0.86
C LEU A 184 -7.25 1.34 -2.04
N ALA A 185 -7.42 0.77 -3.24
CA ALA A 185 -7.81 1.54 -4.42
C ALA A 185 -9.17 2.24 -4.23
N VAL A 186 -10.16 1.55 -3.66
CA VAL A 186 -11.47 2.13 -3.33
C VAL A 186 -11.35 3.21 -2.26
N GLN A 187 -10.51 3.02 -1.26
CA GLN A 187 -10.25 4.02 -0.24
C GLN A 187 -9.63 5.30 -0.84
N ILE A 188 -8.62 5.15 -1.69
CA ILE A 188 -8.01 6.30 -2.40
C ILE A 188 -9.05 7.01 -3.27
N GLN A 189 -9.94 6.25 -3.94
CA GLN A 189 -11.03 6.83 -4.73
C GLN A 189 -11.98 7.67 -3.88
N GLN A 190 -12.34 7.21 -2.70
CA GLN A 190 -13.20 7.97 -1.78
C GLN A 190 -12.56 9.30 -1.39
N GLU A 191 -11.25 9.30 -1.09
CA GLU A 191 -10.51 10.53 -0.82
C GLU A 191 -10.42 11.43 -2.06
N ALA A 192 -10.15 10.84 -3.26
CA ALA A 192 -10.12 11.59 -4.51
C ALA A 192 -11.46 12.25 -4.83
N THR A 193 -12.57 11.56 -4.59
CA THR A 193 -13.91 12.09 -4.76
C THR A 193 -14.18 13.24 -3.77
N LYS A 194 -13.82 13.04 -2.52
CA LYS A 194 -14.01 14.05 -1.46
C LYS A 194 -13.23 15.33 -1.75
N PHE A 195 -11.92 15.21 -1.96
CA PHE A 195 -11.04 16.38 -2.13
C PHE A 195 -11.05 16.98 -3.54
N GLY A 196 -11.51 16.22 -4.54
CA GLY A 196 -11.72 16.72 -5.91
C GLY A 196 -13.08 17.41 -6.14
N ALA A 197 -13.98 17.41 -5.14
CA ALA A 197 -15.35 17.87 -5.30
C ALA A 197 -15.45 19.36 -5.70
N SER A 198 -14.73 20.25 -5.01
CA SER A 198 -14.75 21.68 -5.29
C SER A 198 -14.18 22.04 -6.68
N SER A 199 -13.27 21.25 -7.21
CA SER A 199 -12.69 21.43 -8.56
C SER A 199 -13.37 20.58 -9.64
N ARG A 200 -14.42 19.81 -9.28
CA ARG A 200 -15.20 18.96 -10.21
C ARG A 200 -14.38 17.91 -10.96
N ILE A 201 -13.24 17.50 -10.40
CA ILE A 201 -12.37 16.47 -10.98
C ILE A 201 -13.07 15.12 -10.91
N LYS A 202 -13.17 14.45 -12.04
CA LYS A 202 -13.74 13.11 -12.17
C LYS A 202 -12.67 12.07 -11.87
N ASN A 203 -13.07 11.03 -11.18
CA ASN A 203 -12.19 9.91 -10.89
C ASN A 203 -12.92 8.58 -11.03
N THR A 204 -12.20 7.51 -11.27
CA THR A 204 -12.74 6.16 -11.24
C THR A 204 -11.72 5.17 -10.67
N CYS A 205 -12.23 4.02 -10.22
CA CYS A 205 -11.44 2.96 -9.64
C CYS A 205 -11.52 1.68 -10.48
N ILE A 206 -10.35 1.16 -10.90
CA ILE A 206 -10.19 0.02 -11.80
C ILE A 206 -9.58 -1.15 -11.06
N TYR A 207 -10.37 -2.22 -10.81
CA TYR A 207 -9.91 -3.39 -10.05
C TYR A 207 -10.62 -4.68 -10.47
N GLY A 208 -9.98 -5.81 -10.21
CA GLY A 208 -10.48 -7.14 -10.54
C GLY A 208 -11.57 -7.65 -9.59
N GLY A 209 -12.14 -8.82 -9.92
CA GLY A 209 -13.13 -9.50 -9.07
C GLY A 209 -14.56 -8.95 -9.17
N VAL A 210 -14.83 -7.99 -10.07
CA VAL A 210 -16.15 -7.42 -10.34
C VAL A 210 -16.37 -7.28 -11.84
N PRO A 211 -17.64 -7.13 -12.32
CA PRO A 211 -17.94 -6.91 -13.73
C PRO A 211 -17.20 -5.71 -14.30
N LYS A 212 -16.70 -5.83 -15.53
CA LYS A 212 -15.94 -4.77 -16.21
C LYS A 212 -16.82 -3.60 -16.69
N GLY A 213 -18.05 -3.88 -17.07
CA GLY A 213 -18.94 -2.93 -17.77
C GLY A 213 -19.06 -1.55 -17.10
N PRO A 214 -19.30 -1.44 -15.79
CA PRO A 214 -19.33 -0.14 -15.10
C PRO A 214 -18.00 0.62 -15.22
N GLN A 215 -16.87 -0.06 -15.01
CA GLN A 215 -15.54 0.55 -15.09
C GLN A 215 -15.21 1.03 -16.51
N VAL A 216 -15.59 0.26 -17.52
CA VAL A 216 -15.45 0.65 -18.94
C VAL A 216 -16.26 1.91 -19.24
N ARG A 217 -17.53 1.96 -18.80
CA ARG A 217 -18.37 3.15 -19.01
C ARG A 217 -17.81 4.40 -18.36
N ASP A 218 -17.21 4.27 -17.17
CA ASP A 218 -16.62 5.42 -16.50
C ASP A 218 -15.35 5.91 -17.22
N LEU A 219 -14.49 5.00 -17.69
CA LEU A 219 -13.34 5.35 -18.51
C LEU A 219 -13.76 6.05 -19.82
N GLN A 220 -14.79 5.56 -20.48
CA GLN A 220 -15.31 6.15 -21.74
C GLN A 220 -15.90 7.55 -21.57
N LYS A 221 -16.43 7.89 -20.38
CA LYS A 221 -16.90 9.25 -20.07
C LYS A 221 -15.77 10.27 -19.92
N GLY A 222 -14.52 9.80 -19.85
CA GLY A 222 -13.35 10.61 -19.56
C GLY A 222 -13.25 10.94 -18.06
N VAL A 223 -12.12 10.60 -17.46
CA VAL A 223 -11.81 10.87 -16.06
C VAL A 223 -10.38 11.34 -15.93
N GLU A 224 -10.16 12.35 -15.11
CA GLU A 224 -8.84 12.95 -14.90
C GLU A 224 -7.94 12.08 -14.02
N ILE A 225 -8.53 11.37 -13.03
CA ILE A 225 -7.80 10.51 -12.10
C ILE A 225 -8.28 9.07 -12.22
N VAL A 226 -7.38 8.15 -12.50
CA VAL A 226 -7.63 6.71 -12.43
C VAL A 226 -6.84 6.13 -11.26
N ILE A 227 -7.55 5.43 -10.39
CA ILE A 227 -6.96 4.63 -9.30
C ILE A 227 -7.12 3.16 -9.71
N ALA A 228 -6.05 2.37 -9.70
CA ALA A 228 -6.13 1.03 -10.27
C ALA A 228 -5.29 -0.01 -9.53
N THR A 229 -5.77 -1.27 -9.57
CA THR A 229 -4.90 -2.42 -9.31
C THR A 229 -4.24 -2.86 -10.64
N PRO A 230 -2.96 -3.27 -10.62
CA PRO A 230 -2.18 -3.48 -11.85
C PRO A 230 -2.84 -4.44 -12.86
N GLY A 231 -3.34 -5.58 -12.42
CA GLY A 231 -3.87 -6.61 -13.31
C GLY A 231 -5.09 -6.15 -14.13
N ARG A 232 -6.08 -5.49 -13.48
CA ARG A 232 -7.27 -5.00 -14.18
C ARG A 232 -6.97 -3.80 -15.08
N LEU A 233 -6.01 -2.96 -14.71
CA LEU A 233 -5.60 -1.86 -15.56
C LEU A 233 -4.98 -2.38 -16.87
N ILE A 234 -4.10 -3.39 -16.80
CA ILE A 234 -3.54 -4.04 -17.99
C ILE A 234 -4.65 -4.58 -18.89
N ASP A 235 -5.63 -5.26 -18.32
CA ASP A 235 -6.79 -5.79 -19.03
C ASP A 235 -7.59 -4.68 -19.76
N MET A 236 -7.76 -3.50 -19.13
CA MET A 236 -8.40 -2.34 -19.76
C MET A 236 -7.56 -1.71 -20.87
N LEU A 237 -6.23 -1.70 -20.71
CA LEU A 237 -5.29 -1.20 -21.71
C LEU A 237 -5.22 -2.11 -22.93
N GLU A 238 -5.11 -3.44 -22.72
CA GLU A 238 -5.10 -4.44 -23.80
C GLU A 238 -6.42 -4.51 -24.58
N SER A 239 -7.53 -4.25 -23.90
CA SER A 239 -8.85 -4.16 -24.51
C SER A 239 -9.16 -2.78 -25.11
N HIS A 240 -8.20 -1.86 -25.12
CA HIS A 240 -8.32 -0.49 -25.65
C HIS A 240 -9.48 0.33 -25.06
N HIS A 241 -9.86 0.07 -23.80
CA HIS A 241 -10.87 0.85 -23.10
C HIS A 241 -10.33 2.15 -22.52
N THR A 242 -9.02 2.28 -22.42
CA THR A 242 -8.28 3.48 -22.03
C THR A 242 -6.84 3.43 -22.55
N ASN A 243 -6.10 4.52 -22.41
CA ASN A 243 -4.67 4.61 -22.67
C ASN A 243 -4.00 5.49 -21.60
N LEU A 244 -2.66 5.51 -21.58
CA LEU A 244 -1.87 6.25 -20.59
C LEU A 244 -1.08 7.42 -21.19
N ARG A 245 -1.42 7.86 -22.41
CA ARG A 245 -0.68 8.92 -23.16
C ARG A 245 -0.73 10.28 -22.45
N ARG A 246 -1.83 10.56 -21.72
CA ARG A 246 -2.02 11.83 -21.01
C ARG A 246 -1.52 11.77 -19.55
N VAL A 247 -1.03 10.61 -19.09
CA VAL A 247 -0.52 10.48 -17.72
C VAL A 247 0.78 11.24 -17.56
N THR A 248 0.72 12.33 -16.80
CA THR A 248 1.85 13.20 -16.45
C THR A 248 2.20 13.12 -14.96
N TYR A 249 1.33 12.51 -14.15
CA TYR A 249 1.51 12.31 -12.71
C TYR A 249 1.18 10.86 -12.34
N LEU A 250 2.19 10.13 -11.89
CA LEU A 250 2.09 8.72 -11.52
C LEU A 250 2.35 8.55 -10.02
N VAL A 251 1.46 7.82 -9.35
CA VAL A 251 1.63 7.43 -7.95
C VAL A 251 1.69 5.92 -7.84
N LEU A 252 2.69 5.43 -7.10
CA LEU A 252 2.80 4.04 -6.68
C LEU A 252 2.59 4.02 -5.16
N ASP A 253 1.43 3.58 -4.68
CA ASP A 253 1.12 3.52 -3.26
C ASP A 253 1.24 2.10 -2.70
N GLU A 254 1.81 1.94 -1.51
CA GLU A 254 2.22 0.66 -0.92
C GLU A 254 3.10 -0.16 -1.91
N ALA A 255 4.14 0.48 -2.44
CA ALA A 255 4.99 -0.13 -3.47
C ALA A 255 5.77 -1.36 -2.97
N ASP A 256 6.14 -1.41 -1.68
CA ASP A 256 6.65 -2.59 -1.00
C ASP A 256 5.67 -3.76 -1.12
N ARG A 257 4.40 -3.52 -0.94
CA ARG A 257 3.35 -4.54 -1.06
C ARG A 257 3.12 -4.98 -2.49
N MET A 258 3.23 -4.08 -3.46
CA MET A 258 3.15 -4.46 -4.87
C MET A 258 4.30 -5.39 -5.24
N LEU A 259 5.49 -5.18 -4.69
CA LEU A 259 6.64 -6.06 -4.88
C LEU A 259 6.42 -7.43 -4.22
N ASP A 260 5.99 -7.48 -2.95
CA ASP A 260 5.67 -8.72 -2.23
C ASP A 260 4.61 -9.57 -2.93
N MET A 261 3.66 -8.93 -3.60
CA MET A 261 2.61 -9.61 -4.37
C MET A 261 3.05 -10.01 -5.79
N GLY A 262 4.31 -9.76 -6.16
CA GLY A 262 4.86 -10.11 -7.46
C GLY A 262 4.34 -9.23 -8.62
N PHE A 263 3.90 -8.00 -8.35
CA PHE A 263 3.39 -7.07 -9.37
C PHE A 263 4.48 -6.30 -10.12
N GLU A 264 5.75 -6.58 -9.86
CA GLU A 264 6.85 -5.91 -10.57
C GLU A 264 6.72 -5.97 -12.10
N PRO A 265 6.44 -7.16 -12.73
CA PRO A 265 6.27 -7.22 -14.18
C PRO A 265 5.11 -6.38 -14.69
N GLN A 266 3.99 -6.36 -13.96
CA GLN A 266 2.81 -5.58 -14.31
C GLN A 266 3.08 -4.07 -14.19
N MET A 267 3.76 -3.64 -13.13
CA MET A 267 4.19 -2.25 -12.97
C MET A 267 5.08 -1.80 -14.13
N LYS A 268 6.09 -2.60 -14.49
CA LYS A 268 6.96 -2.31 -15.64
C LYS A 268 6.16 -2.17 -16.95
N LYS A 269 5.22 -3.08 -17.19
CA LYS A 269 4.35 -3.07 -18.38
C LYS A 269 3.45 -1.83 -18.44
N ILE A 270 2.92 -1.37 -17.30
CA ILE A 270 2.10 -0.16 -17.21
C ILE A 270 2.97 1.07 -17.42
N ILE A 271 4.07 1.18 -16.69
CA ILE A 271 4.94 2.36 -16.67
C ILE A 271 5.61 2.59 -18.05
N SER A 272 5.92 1.52 -18.79
CA SER A 272 6.46 1.62 -20.15
C SER A 272 5.51 2.30 -21.16
N GLN A 273 4.21 2.39 -20.85
CA GLN A 273 3.20 3.07 -21.68
C GLN A 273 2.98 4.53 -21.27
N ILE A 274 3.65 5.00 -20.22
CA ILE A 274 3.54 6.37 -19.73
C ILE A 274 4.74 7.19 -20.21
N ARG A 275 4.51 8.45 -20.55
CA ARG A 275 5.56 9.37 -21.00
C ARG A 275 6.72 9.47 -19.98
N PRO A 276 7.98 9.59 -20.45
CA PRO A 276 9.16 9.55 -19.58
C PRO A 276 9.35 10.79 -18.73
N ASP A 277 8.82 11.94 -19.16
CA ASP A 277 8.93 13.23 -18.47
C ASP A 277 7.87 13.45 -17.38
N ARG A 278 7.04 12.40 -17.11
CA ARG A 278 6.08 12.41 -16.00
C ARG A 278 6.76 12.71 -14.68
N GLN A 279 5.97 13.14 -13.71
CA GLN A 279 6.37 13.11 -12.31
C GLN A 279 5.92 11.77 -11.68
N THR A 280 6.82 11.11 -10.95
CA THR A 280 6.53 9.84 -10.27
C THR A 280 6.69 10.00 -8.77
N LEU A 281 5.66 9.63 -8.01
CA LEU A 281 5.65 9.60 -6.55
C LEU A 281 5.55 8.16 -6.06
N TYR A 282 6.57 7.74 -5.33
CA TYR A 282 6.73 6.37 -4.85
C TYR A 282 6.54 6.33 -3.33
N TRP A 283 5.47 5.70 -2.88
CA TRP A 283 5.10 5.65 -1.46
C TRP A 283 5.21 4.24 -0.92
N SER A 284 5.84 4.11 0.24
CA SER A 284 6.06 2.84 0.91
C SER A 284 5.99 3.00 2.42
N ALA A 285 5.72 1.92 3.13
CA ALA A 285 5.84 1.88 4.58
C ALA A 285 7.21 1.35 5.01
N THR A 286 7.86 0.57 4.16
CA THR A 286 9.16 -0.07 4.41
C THR A 286 10.13 0.23 3.28
N TRP A 287 11.44 0.12 3.55
CA TRP A 287 12.47 0.46 2.55
C TRP A 287 13.60 -0.58 2.51
N PRO A 288 13.30 -1.87 2.26
CA PRO A 288 14.34 -2.87 2.02
C PRO A 288 15.03 -2.63 0.67
N LYS A 289 16.17 -3.28 0.45
CA LYS A 289 17.00 -3.09 -0.74
C LYS A 289 16.26 -3.39 -2.05
N GLU A 290 15.37 -4.36 -2.04
CA GLU A 290 14.56 -4.78 -3.19
C GLU A 290 13.57 -3.67 -3.61
N VAL A 291 12.94 -3.02 -2.63
CA VAL A 291 12.04 -1.87 -2.84
C VAL A 291 12.82 -0.67 -3.36
N GLU A 292 14.00 -0.41 -2.81
CA GLU A 292 14.90 0.65 -3.28
C GLU A 292 15.36 0.41 -4.72
N GLN A 293 15.74 -0.83 -5.05
CA GLN A 293 16.15 -1.20 -6.42
C GLN A 293 15.00 -1.01 -7.42
N LEU A 294 13.79 -1.36 -7.03
CA LEU A 294 12.61 -1.15 -7.86
C LEU A 294 12.35 0.35 -8.07
N ALA A 295 12.43 1.15 -7.01
CA ALA A 295 12.24 2.61 -7.09
C ALA A 295 13.23 3.26 -8.06
N LYS A 296 14.52 2.85 -8.02
CA LYS A 296 15.57 3.36 -8.94
C LYS A 296 15.28 3.10 -10.42
N GLN A 297 14.44 2.11 -10.77
CA GLN A 297 14.05 1.84 -12.15
C GLN A 297 12.98 2.81 -12.68
N PHE A 298 12.22 3.44 -11.79
CA PHE A 298 11.03 4.23 -12.15
C PHE A 298 11.19 5.72 -11.90
N LEU A 299 12.19 6.12 -11.11
CA LEU A 299 12.39 7.49 -10.63
C LEU A 299 13.65 8.12 -11.21
N TYR A 300 13.55 9.41 -11.49
CA TYR A 300 14.67 10.23 -11.94
C TYR A 300 14.97 11.33 -10.92
N ASN A 301 16.17 11.32 -10.32
CA ASN A 301 16.65 12.34 -9.37
C ASN A 301 15.59 12.72 -8.30
N PRO A 302 15.04 11.74 -7.55
CA PRO A 302 13.94 12.00 -6.64
C PRO A 302 14.37 12.78 -5.40
N TYR A 303 13.42 13.52 -4.82
CA TYR A 303 13.48 13.81 -3.39
C TYR A 303 13.13 12.55 -2.61
N LYS A 304 13.65 12.41 -1.39
CA LYS A 304 13.27 11.35 -0.48
C LYS A 304 12.93 11.95 0.88
N VAL A 305 11.78 11.59 1.41
CA VAL A 305 11.33 11.95 2.74
C VAL A 305 10.99 10.71 3.54
N ILE A 306 11.52 10.63 4.77
CA ILE A 306 11.31 9.52 5.69
C ILE A 306 10.73 10.10 6.97
N ILE A 307 9.62 9.55 7.45
CA ILE A 307 9.03 9.88 8.74
C ILE A 307 9.31 8.74 9.71
N GLY A 308 9.95 9.09 10.83
CA GLY A 308 10.43 8.11 11.79
C GLY A 308 11.78 7.52 11.39
N SER A 309 11.99 6.25 11.65
CA SER A 309 13.24 5.54 11.31
C SER A 309 13.09 4.78 10.01
N SER A 310 14.11 4.83 9.15
CA SER A 310 14.22 3.97 7.95
C SER A 310 14.36 2.47 8.32
N ASP A 311 14.82 2.20 9.53
CA ASP A 311 14.81 0.84 10.08
C ASP A 311 13.37 0.43 10.39
N LEU A 312 13.00 -0.79 10.01
CA LEU A 312 11.73 -1.42 10.37
C LEU A 312 11.60 -1.46 11.91
N LYS A 313 11.02 -0.41 12.45
CA LYS A 313 10.68 -0.32 13.88
C LYS A 313 9.17 -0.46 14.02
N ALA A 314 8.77 -1.34 14.92
CA ALA A 314 7.39 -1.39 15.37
C ALA A 314 7.01 -0.04 16.00
N ASN A 315 5.84 0.49 15.67
CA ASN A 315 5.35 1.74 16.24
C ASN A 315 5.37 1.67 17.77
N HIS A 316 6.14 2.53 18.41
CA HIS A 316 6.32 2.57 19.86
C HIS A 316 5.03 2.96 20.63
N ALA A 317 4.06 3.58 19.95
CA ALA A 317 2.74 3.89 20.53
C ALA A 317 1.87 2.63 20.70
N ILE A 318 2.24 1.51 20.06
CA ILE A 318 1.50 0.25 20.13
C ILE A 318 2.10 -0.63 21.24
N ARG A 319 1.31 -0.92 22.27
CA ARG A 319 1.70 -1.89 23.29
C ARG A 319 1.66 -3.30 22.72
N GLN A 320 2.80 -3.97 22.71
CA GLN A 320 2.98 -5.32 22.18
C GLN A 320 3.15 -6.31 23.33
N ILE A 321 2.37 -7.40 23.32
CA ILE A 321 2.42 -8.47 24.33
C ILE A 321 2.60 -9.77 23.58
N VAL A 322 3.62 -10.54 23.95
CA VAL A 322 3.97 -11.82 23.33
C VAL A 322 3.77 -12.93 24.36
N ASP A 323 2.89 -13.88 24.06
CA ASP A 323 2.69 -15.11 24.83
C ASP A 323 3.23 -16.31 24.05
N ILE A 324 4.07 -17.13 24.67
CA ILE A 324 4.58 -18.37 24.09
C ILE A 324 3.67 -19.50 24.50
N VAL A 325 3.02 -20.14 23.53
CA VAL A 325 2.05 -21.22 23.75
C VAL A 325 2.33 -22.40 22.83
N SER A 326 1.92 -23.61 23.23
CA SER A 326 1.91 -24.79 22.38
C SER A 326 0.69 -24.77 21.44
N GLU A 327 0.75 -25.49 20.31
CA GLU A 327 -0.29 -25.48 19.29
C GLU A 327 -1.68 -25.87 19.86
N ASN A 328 -1.72 -26.91 20.70
CA ASN A 328 -2.94 -27.38 21.32
C ASN A 328 -3.54 -26.44 22.40
N GLN A 329 -2.76 -25.48 22.88
CA GLN A 329 -3.22 -24.47 23.87
C GLN A 329 -3.64 -23.16 23.19
N LYS A 330 -3.34 -23.00 21.90
CA LYS A 330 -3.46 -21.74 21.16
C LYS A 330 -4.90 -21.22 21.13
N TYR A 331 -5.86 -22.12 20.85
CA TYR A 331 -7.27 -21.76 20.81
C TYR A 331 -7.80 -21.33 22.19
N ASN A 332 -7.54 -22.13 23.24
CA ASN A 332 -7.97 -21.79 24.59
C ASN A 332 -7.36 -20.47 25.07
N LYS A 333 -6.13 -20.20 24.69
CA LYS A 333 -5.49 -18.92 25.00
C LYS A 333 -6.14 -17.77 24.24
N LEU A 334 -6.55 -17.97 22.96
CA LEU A 334 -7.30 -16.98 22.20
C LEU A 334 -8.63 -16.67 22.88
N VAL A 335 -9.43 -17.67 23.24
CA VAL A 335 -10.73 -17.48 23.90
C VAL A 335 -10.57 -16.70 25.21
N LYS A 336 -9.64 -17.12 26.08
CA LYS A 336 -9.34 -16.37 27.30
C LYS A 336 -8.90 -14.92 27.05
N LEU A 337 -8.13 -14.69 26.01
CA LEU A 337 -7.74 -13.34 25.63
C LEU A 337 -8.95 -12.52 25.16
N LEU A 338 -9.87 -13.12 24.39
CA LEU A 338 -11.10 -12.46 23.95
C LEU A 338 -12.00 -12.10 25.14
N GLU A 339 -12.14 -12.99 26.13
CA GLU A 339 -12.86 -12.71 27.40
C GLU A 339 -12.29 -11.47 28.12
N ASP A 340 -10.94 -11.35 28.15
CA ASP A 340 -10.25 -10.25 28.82
C ASP A 340 -10.38 -8.89 28.09
N ILE A 341 -10.58 -8.88 26.75
CA ILE A 341 -10.49 -7.66 25.93
C ILE A 341 -11.81 -7.28 25.26
N MET A 342 -12.86 -8.10 25.34
CA MET A 342 -14.14 -7.85 24.68
C MET A 342 -14.90 -6.73 25.39
N ASP A 343 -14.68 -5.51 24.93
CA ASP A 343 -15.32 -4.29 25.41
C ASP A 343 -16.20 -3.62 24.34
N GLY A 344 -16.57 -4.37 23.28
CA GLY A 344 -17.28 -3.86 22.10
C GLY A 344 -16.38 -3.23 21.03
N SER A 345 -15.08 -3.10 21.31
CA SER A 345 -14.12 -2.62 20.34
C SER A 345 -13.85 -3.66 19.25
N ARG A 346 -13.39 -3.17 18.08
CA ARG A 346 -13.03 -4.03 16.97
C ARG A 346 -11.71 -4.77 17.21
N ILE A 347 -11.74 -6.08 16.97
CA ILE A 347 -10.63 -7.02 17.14
C ILE A 347 -10.32 -7.66 15.79
N LEU A 348 -9.09 -7.53 15.32
CA LEU A 348 -8.61 -8.16 14.10
C LEU A 348 -7.62 -9.28 14.43
N ILE A 349 -7.94 -10.50 13.97
CA ILE A 349 -7.14 -11.71 14.22
C ILE A 349 -6.49 -12.15 12.92
N PHE A 350 -5.17 -12.15 12.87
CA PHE A 350 -4.41 -12.57 11.70
C PHE A 350 -4.11 -14.07 11.72
N MET A 351 -4.33 -14.70 10.57
CA MET A 351 -4.11 -16.11 10.28
C MET A 351 -3.21 -16.24 9.04
N ASP A 352 -2.37 -17.27 8.99
CA ASP A 352 -1.51 -17.53 7.83
C ASP A 352 -2.28 -18.14 6.67
N THR A 353 -3.32 -18.93 6.94
CA THR A 353 -4.04 -19.67 5.90
C THR A 353 -5.52 -19.32 5.83
N LYS A 354 -6.08 -19.39 4.61
CA LYS A 354 -7.53 -19.23 4.36
C LYS A 354 -8.36 -20.26 5.11
N LYS A 355 -7.90 -21.54 5.12
CA LYS A 355 -8.54 -22.63 5.85
C LYS A 355 -8.52 -22.39 7.35
N GLY A 356 -7.40 -21.87 7.88
CA GLY A 356 -7.28 -21.48 9.28
C GLY A 356 -8.28 -20.40 9.67
N CYS A 357 -8.44 -19.36 8.82
CA CYS A 357 -9.47 -18.33 9.02
C CYS A 357 -10.87 -18.93 9.18
N ASP A 358 -11.28 -19.79 8.24
CA ASP A 358 -12.61 -20.40 8.27
C ASP A 358 -12.80 -21.34 9.48
N GLN A 359 -11.77 -22.13 9.81
CA GLN A 359 -11.81 -23.05 10.93
C GLN A 359 -11.96 -22.32 12.28
N ILE A 360 -11.10 -21.35 12.54
CA ILE A 360 -11.14 -20.58 13.79
C ILE A 360 -12.42 -19.75 13.89
N THR A 361 -12.86 -19.14 12.77
CA THR A 361 -14.13 -18.42 12.73
C THR A 361 -15.32 -19.30 13.08
N ARG A 362 -15.37 -20.52 12.52
CA ARG A 362 -16.44 -21.48 12.81
C ARG A 362 -16.43 -21.86 14.28
N GLN A 363 -15.26 -22.14 14.85
CA GLN A 363 -15.13 -22.53 16.25
C GLN A 363 -15.52 -21.39 17.19
N LEU A 364 -15.04 -20.19 16.96
CA LEU A 364 -15.42 -19.00 17.72
C LEU A 364 -16.94 -18.75 17.67
N ARG A 365 -17.58 -18.94 16.50
CA ARG A 365 -19.04 -18.80 16.38
C ARG A 365 -19.81 -19.88 17.13
N LEU A 366 -19.30 -21.10 17.17
CA LEU A 366 -19.90 -22.18 17.98
C LEU A 366 -19.83 -21.86 19.48
N ASP A 367 -18.77 -21.19 19.91
CA ASP A 367 -18.58 -20.72 21.29
C ASP A 367 -19.32 -19.39 21.57
N GLY A 368 -20.13 -18.89 20.60
CA GLY A 368 -20.97 -17.70 20.77
C GLY A 368 -20.31 -16.38 20.44
N TRP A 369 -19.06 -16.37 19.91
CA TRP A 369 -18.36 -15.14 19.53
C TRP A 369 -18.85 -14.60 18.18
N PRO A 370 -19.22 -13.30 18.08
CA PRO A 370 -19.66 -12.67 16.83
C PRO A 370 -18.48 -12.42 15.89
N THR A 371 -18.05 -13.47 15.19
CA THR A 371 -16.84 -13.50 14.38
C THR A 371 -17.17 -13.72 12.89
N LEU A 372 -16.49 -12.99 12.02
CA LEU A 372 -16.51 -13.15 10.56
C LEU A 372 -15.11 -13.38 10.01
N SER A 373 -15.00 -14.04 8.86
CA SER A 373 -13.71 -14.26 8.18
C SER A 373 -13.62 -13.51 6.85
N ILE A 374 -12.42 -12.98 6.56
CA ILE A 374 -12.09 -12.38 5.26
C ILE A 374 -10.80 -12.96 4.71
N HIS A 375 -10.85 -13.52 3.48
CA HIS A 375 -9.69 -14.04 2.76
C HIS A 375 -9.96 -14.12 1.26
N GLY A 376 -8.92 -14.43 0.47
CA GLY A 376 -8.96 -14.35 -0.99
C GLY A 376 -9.94 -15.31 -1.68
N ASP A 377 -10.41 -16.39 -1.00
CA ASP A 377 -11.39 -17.33 -1.57
C ASP A 377 -12.84 -16.88 -1.36
N LYS A 378 -13.08 -15.87 -0.53
CA LYS A 378 -14.40 -15.25 -0.40
C LYS A 378 -14.73 -14.45 -1.66
N SER A 379 -15.98 -14.57 -2.13
CA SER A 379 -16.49 -13.71 -3.20
C SER A 379 -16.42 -12.23 -2.80
N GLN A 380 -16.40 -11.35 -3.78
CA GLN A 380 -16.29 -9.92 -3.48
C GLN A 380 -17.50 -9.40 -2.70
N ALA A 381 -18.69 -9.88 -3.00
CA ALA A 381 -19.89 -9.52 -2.26
C ALA A 381 -19.81 -9.94 -0.78
N GLU A 382 -19.30 -11.15 -0.50
CA GLU A 382 -19.05 -11.60 0.88
C GLU A 382 -18.02 -10.72 1.59
N ARG A 383 -16.92 -10.36 0.91
CA ARG A 383 -15.88 -9.49 1.49
C ARG A 383 -16.43 -8.11 1.82
N ASP A 384 -17.20 -7.52 0.92
CA ASP A 384 -17.83 -6.21 1.13
C ASP A 384 -18.82 -6.25 2.29
N TRP A 385 -19.61 -7.33 2.40
CA TRP A 385 -20.54 -7.56 3.50
C TRP A 385 -19.80 -7.73 4.85
N VAL A 386 -18.77 -8.59 4.90
CA VAL A 386 -17.95 -8.78 6.11
C VAL A 386 -17.36 -7.47 6.59
N LEU A 387 -16.82 -6.67 5.67
CA LEU A 387 -16.24 -5.36 6.01
C LEU A 387 -17.30 -4.37 6.52
N SER A 388 -18.50 -4.39 5.96
CA SER A 388 -19.61 -3.55 6.42
C SER A 388 -20.03 -3.92 7.86
N GLU A 389 -20.19 -5.21 8.14
CA GLU A 389 -20.56 -5.73 9.48
C GLU A 389 -19.46 -5.44 10.51
N PHE A 390 -18.19 -5.59 10.13
CA PHE A 390 -17.04 -5.26 10.99
C PHE A 390 -16.93 -3.75 11.24
N ARG A 391 -17.10 -2.91 10.21
CA ARG A 391 -17.08 -1.44 10.34
C ARG A 391 -18.23 -0.89 11.18
N SER A 392 -19.40 -1.49 11.09
CA SER A 392 -20.57 -1.11 11.91
C SER A 392 -20.47 -1.57 13.36
N GLY A 393 -19.57 -2.52 13.67
CA GLY A 393 -19.43 -3.13 14.99
C GLY A 393 -20.46 -4.22 15.30
N LYS A 394 -21.32 -4.59 14.35
CA LYS A 394 -22.25 -5.72 14.52
C LYS A 394 -21.51 -7.05 14.68
N SER A 395 -20.40 -7.22 13.99
CA SER A 395 -19.46 -8.33 14.18
C SER A 395 -18.09 -7.74 14.53
N PRO A 396 -17.82 -7.49 15.80
CA PRO A 396 -16.60 -6.78 16.23
C PRO A 396 -15.33 -7.63 16.14
N ILE A 397 -15.42 -8.93 15.87
CA ILE A 397 -14.28 -9.81 15.69
C ILE A 397 -14.17 -10.23 14.22
N MET A 398 -13.00 -10.05 13.63
CA MET A 398 -12.73 -10.47 12.26
C MET A 398 -11.42 -11.26 12.18
N THR A 399 -11.46 -12.47 11.60
CA THR A 399 -10.27 -13.21 11.22
C THR A 399 -9.89 -12.86 9.79
N ALA A 400 -8.60 -12.71 9.49
CA ALA A 400 -8.13 -12.32 8.18
C ALA A 400 -6.77 -12.92 7.84
N THR A 401 -6.55 -13.19 6.54
CA THR A 401 -5.19 -13.40 6.01
C THR A 401 -4.55 -12.06 5.65
N ASP A 402 -3.22 -12.00 5.60
CA ASP A 402 -2.49 -10.76 5.26
C ASP A 402 -2.99 -10.10 3.99
N VAL A 403 -3.16 -10.89 2.92
CA VAL A 403 -3.63 -10.36 1.62
C VAL A 403 -5.01 -9.71 1.73
N ALA A 404 -5.91 -10.30 2.50
CA ALA A 404 -7.27 -9.78 2.64
C ALA A 404 -7.37 -8.60 3.64
N ALA A 405 -6.48 -8.56 4.63
CA ALA A 405 -6.41 -7.45 5.59
C ALA A 405 -5.62 -6.25 5.09
N ARG A 406 -4.89 -6.40 3.97
CA ARG A 406 -4.16 -5.31 3.32
C ARG A 406 -5.13 -4.27 2.77
N GLY A 407 -4.79 -3.01 2.93
CA GLY A 407 -5.63 -1.90 2.46
C GLY A 407 -6.94 -1.70 3.23
N LEU A 408 -7.20 -2.49 4.29
CA LEU A 408 -8.36 -2.25 5.12
C LEU A 408 -8.19 -0.96 5.91
N ASP A 409 -8.93 0.08 5.53
CA ASP A 409 -9.15 1.23 6.39
C ASP A 409 -10.34 0.96 7.28
N VAL A 410 -10.09 0.28 8.39
CA VAL A 410 -11.05 0.19 9.47
C VAL A 410 -10.52 1.09 10.58
N LYS A 411 -11.18 2.23 10.73
CA LYS A 411 -10.96 3.09 11.90
C LYS A 411 -11.40 2.31 13.14
N ASP A 412 -10.72 2.56 14.26
CA ASP A 412 -11.09 2.02 15.56
C ASP A 412 -10.85 0.50 15.76
N VAL A 413 -9.91 -0.12 15.03
CA VAL A 413 -9.37 -1.42 15.42
C VAL A 413 -8.51 -1.20 16.66
N LYS A 414 -9.03 -1.62 17.82
CA LYS A 414 -8.35 -1.43 19.09
C LYS A 414 -7.35 -2.53 19.37
N TYR A 415 -7.68 -3.76 18.95
CA TYR A 415 -6.85 -4.93 19.21
C TYR A 415 -6.51 -5.65 17.91
N VAL A 416 -5.22 -5.95 17.75
CA VAL A 416 -4.69 -6.81 16.70
C VAL A 416 -4.11 -8.05 17.37
N ILE A 417 -4.53 -9.23 16.95
CA ILE A 417 -4.05 -10.52 17.45
C ILE A 417 -3.38 -11.25 16.30
N ASN A 418 -2.07 -11.54 16.41
CA ASN A 418 -1.41 -12.47 15.53
C ASN A 418 -1.60 -13.87 16.07
N TYR A 419 -2.63 -14.57 15.61
CA TYR A 419 -2.86 -15.97 15.97
C TYR A 419 -1.78 -16.85 15.36
N ASP A 420 -1.45 -16.60 14.10
CA ASP A 420 -0.25 -17.11 13.46
C ASP A 420 0.76 -15.96 13.32
N PHE A 421 2.03 -16.23 13.65
CA PHE A 421 3.06 -15.22 13.57
C PHE A 421 3.44 -14.98 12.09
N PRO A 422 3.59 -13.72 11.63
CA PRO A 422 3.88 -13.42 10.24
C PRO A 422 5.25 -13.95 9.80
N GLY A 423 5.35 -14.31 8.53
CA GLY A 423 6.58 -14.86 7.94
C GLY A 423 7.70 -13.83 7.77
N SER A 424 7.36 -12.54 7.74
CA SER A 424 8.32 -11.43 7.59
C SER A 424 8.13 -10.35 8.64
N LEU A 425 9.17 -9.54 8.86
CA LEU A 425 9.11 -8.39 9.75
C LEU A 425 8.22 -7.29 9.15
N GLU A 426 8.20 -7.16 7.84
CA GLU A 426 7.36 -6.26 7.08
C GLU A 426 5.89 -6.56 7.33
N ASP A 427 5.48 -7.83 7.21
CA ASP A 427 4.11 -8.26 7.53
C ASP A 427 3.74 -7.96 8.97
N TYR A 428 4.68 -8.18 9.90
CA TYR A 428 4.47 -7.83 11.29
C TYR A 428 4.14 -6.35 11.47
N VAL A 429 4.95 -5.46 10.93
CA VAL A 429 4.75 -3.99 10.99
C VAL A 429 3.41 -3.60 10.37
N HIS A 430 3.06 -4.18 9.23
CA HIS A 430 1.79 -3.91 8.55
C HIS A 430 0.56 -4.44 9.30
N ARG A 431 0.68 -5.60 9.97
CA ARG A 431 -0.39 -6.14 10.82
C ARG A 431 -0.65 -5.24 12.02
N ILE A 432 0.41 -4.85 12.74
CA ILE A 432 0.26 -3.96 13.90
C ILE A 432 -0.21 -2.56 13.53
N GLY A 433 0.17 -2.06 12.36
CA GLY A 433 -0.30 -0.77 11.83
C GLY A 433 -1.80 -0.72 11.49
N ARG A 434 -2.57 -1.80 11.71
CA ARG A 434 -4.04 -1.76 11.67
C ARG A 434 -4.64 -1.12 12.92
N THR A 435 -3.90 -1.04 14.03
CA THR A 435 -4.27 -0.28 15.23
C THR A 435 -3.36 0.95 15.39
N GLY A 436 -3.66 1.83 16.35
CA GLY A 436 -2.81 2.99 16.66
C GLY A 436 -2.86 4.13 15.62
N ARG A 437 -3.89 4.22 14.79
CA ARG A 437 -4.02 5.29 13.79
C ARG A 437 -4.36 6.61 14.47
N ALA A 438 -3.47 7.60 14.34
CA ALA A 438 -3.66 8.96 14.86
C ALA A 438 -4.82 9.63 14.13
N GLY A 439 -5.90 9.98 14.83
CA GLY A 439 -7.02 10.72 14.24
C GLY A 439 -8.35 10.63 14.98
N ALA A 440 -8.49 9.82 16.00
CA ALA A 440 -9.68 9.88 16.85
C ALA A 440 -9.59 11.12 17.74
N LYS A 441 -10.42 12.14 17.46
CA LYS A 441 -10.73 13.19 18.44
C LYS A 441 -11.17 12.51 19.72
N GLY A 442 -10.36 12.62 20.78
CA GLY A 442 -10.67 12.06 22.08
C GLY A 442 -11.98 12.60 22.59
N SER A 443 -13.00 11.77 22.67
CA SER A 443 -14.07 11.98 23.62
C SER A 443 -13.49 11.80 25.01
N ARG A 444 -13.61 12.84 25.80
CA ARG A 444 -13.25 12.98 27.21
C ARG A 444 -13.94 11.86 27.99
N ALA A 445 -13.19 10.87 28.46
CA ALA A 445 -13.65 9.97 29.50
C ALA A 445 -12.96 10.37 30.80
N GLU A 446 -13.76 10.84 31.73
CA GLU A 446 -13.36 11.20 33.08
C GLU A 446 -12.82 9.96 33.82
N SER A 447 -11.70 10.20 34.50
CA SER A 447 -11.01 9.24 35.33
C SER A 447 -11.84 8.89 36.57
N HIS A 448 -12.08 7.61 36.81
CA HIS A 448 -12.29 7.11 38.16
C HIS A 448 -11.10 6.25 38.58
N HIS A 449 -10.33 6.80 39.50
CA HIS A 449 -9.32 6.10 40.26
C HIS A 449 -9.93 4.94 41.05
N ARG A 450 -9.37 3.72 40.90
CA ARG A 450 -9.19 2.81 42.03
C ARG A 450 -7.87 2.09 41.92
N ALA A 451 -7.07 2.30 42.93
CA ALA A 451 -5.80 1.67 43.18
C ALA A 451 -5.99 0.17 43.47
N GLY A 452 -5.11 -0.65 42.93
CA GLY A 452 -4.98 -2.06 43.26
C GLY A 452 -3.75 -2.61 42.55
N GLY A 453 -2.62 -2.66 43.27
CA GLY A 453 -1.36 -3.14 42.73
C GLY A 453 -1.39 -4.64 42.46
N TYR A 454 -0.73 -5.06 41.40
CA TYR A 454 -0.05 -6.35 41.29
C TYR A 454 1.02 -6.32 40.19
N GLY A 455 2.24 -6.63 40.57
CA GLY A 455 3.27 -7.34 39.81
C GLY A 455 3.83 -6.70 38.54
N ALA A 456 5.00 -6.09 38.67
CA ALA A 456 5.86 -5.71 37.55
C ALA A 456 6.07 -6.88 36.56
N ARG A 457 5.44 -6.83 35.40
CA ARG A 457 5.78 -7.69 34.25
C ARG A 457 6.90 -7.01 33.45
N ARG A 458 7.97 -7.72 33.26
CA ARG A 458 9.17 -7.30 32.50
C ARG A 458 8.75 -6.80 31.11
N THR A 459 9.09 -5.56 30.81
CA THR A 459 9.02 -4.99 29.46
C THR A 459 9.98 -5.79 28.57
N ALA A 460 9.45 -6.37 27.49
CA ALA A 460 10.24 -7.11 26.51
C ALA A 460 11.24 -6.17 25.81
N ALA A 461 12.51 -6.57 25.77
CA ALA A 461 13.55 -5.94 24.97
C ALA A 461 13.19 -5.98 23.46
N PRO A 462 13.72 -5.07 22.64
CA PRO A 462 13.38 -4.97 21.23
C PRO A 462 13.61 -6.30 20.49
N ILE A 463 12.67 -6.68 19.68
CA ILE A 463 12.53 -7.97 18.98
C ILE A 463 13.74 -8.30 18.09
N ARG A 464 14.54 -7.32 17.69
CA ARG A 464 15.71 -7.48 16.79
C ARG A 464 16.76 -8.49 17.27
N SER A 465 16.97 -8.66 18.57
CA SER A 465 18.00 -9.55 19.11
C SER A 465 17.60 -11.03 19.17
N ARG A 466 16.32 -11.37 19.03
CA ARG A 466 15.81 -12.76 19.09
C ARG A 466 15.59 -13.40 17.71
N TRP A 467 15.47 -12.61 16.65
CA TRP A 467 15.31 -13.10 15.28
C TRP A 467 16.59 -13.75 14.71
N LEU A 468 17.75 -13.27 15.09
CA LEU A 468 19.04 -13.68 14.51
C LEU A 468 19.69 -14.92 15.15
N SER A 469 19.15 -15.48 16.21
CA SER A 469 19.87 -16.54 16.97
C SER A 469 19.34 -17.98 16.81
N ARG A 470 18.36 -18.26 15.93
CA ARG A 470 17.84 -19.62 15.80
C ARG A 470 17.46 -20.04 14.37
N GLN A 471 18.45 -20.22 13.53
CA GLN A 471 18.37 -21.23 12.48
C GLN A 471 18.56 -22.59 13.17
N GLY A 472 17.52 -23.43 13.24
CA GLY A 472 17.68 -24.83 13.56
C GLY A 472 16.74 -25.51 14.55
N LYS A 473 15.74 -24.87 15.15
CA LYS A 473 14.72 -25.58 15.94
C LYS A 473 13.32 -25.05 15.64
N ARG A 474 12.35 -25.96 15.41
CA ARG A 474 10.92 -25.63 15.23
C ARG A 474 10.48 -24.65 16.31
N LEU A 475 10.13 -23.44 15.91
CA LEU A 475 9.63 -22.39 16.78
C LEU A 475 8.29 -22.85 17.38
N GLN A 476 8.20 -22.79 18.71
CA GLN A 476 6.93 -22.85 19.40
C GLN A 476 6.13 -21.58 19.07
N TRP A 477 4.86 -21.74 18.76
CA TRP A 477 3.96 -20.71 18.30
C TRP A 477 3.79 -19.57 19.31
N GLN A 478 3.61 -18.34 18.81
CA GLN A 478 3.45 -17.15 19.66
C GLN A 478 2.11 -16.47 19.35
N ILE A 479 1.31 -16.19 20.36
CA ILE A 479 0.18 -15.27 20.27
C ILE A 479 0.67 -13.89 20.70
N VAL A 480 0.52 -12.90 19.83
CA VAL A 480 0.91 -11.52 20.11
C VAL A 480 -0.35 -10.68 20.27
N LYS A 481 -0.61 -10.20 21.47
CA LYS A 481 -1.65 -9.21 21.76
C LYS A 481 -1.08 -7.81 21.60
N MET A 482 -1.77 -6.96 20.89
CA MET A 482 -1.38 -5.56 20.69
C MET A 482 -2.50 -4.63 21.10
N THR A 483 -2.21 -3.69 21.99
CA THR A 483 -3.15 -2.68 22.46
C THR A 483 -2.57 -1.30 22.27
N TRP A 484 -3.39 -0.37 21.79
CA TRP A 484 -3.03 1.04 21.75
C TRP A 484 -3.31 1.67 23.13
N SER A 485 -2.30 2.33 23.71
CA SER A 485 -2.49 3.17 24.90
C SER A 485 -1.96 4.57 24.60
N VAL A 486 -2.79 5.56 24.75
CA VAL A 486 -2.35 6.97 24.74
C VAL A 486 -1.62 7.20 26.06
N HIS A 487 -0.28 7.19 26.01
CA HIS A 487 0.49 7.78 27.11
C HIS A 487 0.60 9.28 26.82
N ARG A 488 -0.14 10.10 27.55
CA ARG A 488 0.25 11.50 27.76
C ARG A 488 1.56 11.46 28.54
N LYS A 489 2.67 11.90 27.94
CA LYS A 489 3.78 12.42 28.74
C LYS A 489 3.29 13.71 29.41
N PRO A 490 3.72 13.94 30.68
CA PRO A 490 3.39 15.14 31.44
C PRO A 490 3.87 16.41 30.77
#